data_8d7f8b6027ca402be26bf667eafcf149
#
_entry.id   8d7f8b6027ca402be26bf667eafcf149
#
_cell.length_a   1.000
_cell.length_b   1.000
_cell.length_c   1.000
_cell.angle_alpha   90.00
_cell.angle_beta   90.00
_cell.angle_gamma   90.00
#
_symmetry.space_group_name_H-M   'P 1'
#
loop_
_entity.id
_entity.type
_entity.pdbx_description
1 polymer ?
#
loop_
_entity_poly.entity_id
_entity_poly.type
_entity_poly.pdbx_seq_one_letter_code
_entity_poly.pdbx_strand_id
1 'polypeptide(L)'
;MSILRHLLYVAIAIAPPIALIAWHFPFATDDPVRREDAIRGFYEIAWSAGAPVIKDTAVAPRGMPAYQAFDIPGHVNRFVDRYSLQDASVLEVGSGKGQLQDIVADYTGLDIAASAAKYYHKRFVAGTATAMPFADDEFDAVWTIWVLEHIPNPEAALREMRRVVKPGGLLYLLPAWDCKPWAAQGYEIRPYGDLGLDGKLIKASIPVRGSEPFWLLTHVPNRVLRAAFAGSGPTRLHYRRLEPNFAEYWQHDSDAVNDLDEAEVAMWFESRGDACLNCLPGWWRHLQRGTALVIRVNKAQ
;
A
#
# COMPACT_ATOMS: atom_id res chain seq x y z
N MET A 1 31.15 -32.07 -14.85
CA MET A 1 32.00 -31.01 -14.22
C MET A 1 31.76 -29.61 -14.81
N SER A 2 31.32 -29.44 -16.05
CA SER A 2 31.13 -28.13 -16.71
C SER A 2 29.93 -27.31 -16.14
N ILE A 3 28.76 -27.91 -15.98
CA ILE A 3 27.53 -27.20 -15.54
C ILE A 3 27.69 -26.68 -14.10
N LEU A 4 28.22 -27.48 -13.19
CA LEU A 4 28.43 -27.07 -11.79
C LEU A 4 29.41 -25.90 -11.66
N ARG A 5 30.43 -25.83 -12.51
CA ARG A 5 31.36 -24.70 -12.58
C ARG A 5 30.64 -23.41 -13.07
N HIS A 6 29.82 -23.52 -14.09
CA HIS A 6 29.06 -22.37 -14.58
C HIS A 6 28.06 -21.85 -13.55
N LEU A 7 27.35 -22.74 -12.86
CA LEU A 7 26.46 -22.37 -11.77
C LEU A 7 27.21 -21.69 -10.61
N LEU A 8 28.42 -22.18 -10.28
CA LEU A 8 29.26 -21.56 -9.26
C LEU A 8 29.74 -20.15 -9.68
N TYR A 9 30.16 -19.97 -10.93
CA TYR A 9 30.55 -18.63 -11.43
C TYR A 9 29.37 -17.66 -11.45
N VAL A 10 28.19 -18.11 -11.86
CA VAL A 10 26.97 -17.32 -11.82
C VAL A 10 26.62 -16.94 -10.37
N ALA A 11 26.68 -17.87 -9.45
CA ALA A 11 26.43 -17.61 -8.03
C ALA A 11 27.43 -16.59 -7.45
N ILE A 12 28.74 -16.72 -7.75
CA ILE A 12 29.78 -15.78 -7.30
C ILE A 12 29.59 -14.39 -7.93
N ALA A 13 29.14 -14.31 -9.18
CA ALA A 13 28.90 -13.04 -9.85
C ALA A 13 27.64 -12.35 -9.34
N ILE A 14 26.61 -13.09 -8.95
CA ILE A 14 25.32 -12.56 -8.52
C ILE A 14 25.27 -12.33 -7.01
N ALA A 15 25.98 -13.10 -6.19
CA ALA A 15 25.94 -12.98 -4.73
C ALA A 15 26.37 -11.59 -4.20
N PRO A 16 27.42 -10.93 -4.68
CA PRO A 16 27.77 -9.59 -4.21
C PRO A 16 26.72 -8.51 -4.52
N PRO A 17 26.16 -8.42 -5.73
CA PRO A 17 25.06 -7.47 -5.98
C PRO A 17 23.80 -7.80 -5.17
N ILE A 18 23.45 -9.08 -4.98
CA ILE A 18 22.33 -9.45 -4.12
C ILE A 18 22.61 -9.09 -2.66
N ALA A 19 23.81 -9.35 -2.16
CA ALA A 19 24.19 -8.98 -0.79
C ALA A 19 24.18 -7.47 -0.60
N LEU A 20 24.68 -6.70 -1.55
CA LEU A 20 24.63 -5.22 -1.54
C LEU A 20 23.18 -4.72 -1.54
N ILE A 21 22.34 -5.31 -2.38
CA ILE A 21 20.92 -5.01 -2.44
C ILE A 21 20.22 -5.37 -1.13
N ALA A 22 20.47 -6.55 -0.57
CA ALA A 22 19.89 -6.99 0.69
C ALA A 22 20.35 -6.13 1.87
N TRP A 23 21.64 -5.81 1.93
CA TRP A 23 22.20 -4.96 2.99
C TRP A 23 21.65 -3.54 2.98
N HIS A 24 21.24 -3.05 1.82
CA HIS A 24 20.74 -1.68 1.68
C HIS A 24 19.25 -1.52 1.93
N PHE A 25 18.50 -2.58 2.17
CA PHE A 25 17.12 -2.42 2.60
C PHE A 25 17.11 -2.02 4.08
N PRO A 26 16.76 -0.76 4.43
CA PRO A 26 16.50 -0.43 5.82
C PRO A 26 15.25 -1.19 6.25
N PHE A 27 15.46 -2.28 6.98
CA PHE A 27 14.36 -2.92 7.68
C PHE A 27 14.00 -2.05 8.87
N ALA A 28 12.74 -1.66 8.92
CA ALA A 28 12.23 -0.90 10.03
C ALA A 28 12.31 -1.71 11.33
N THR A 29 12.62 -1.02 12.42
CA THR A 29 12.52 -1.58 13.77
C THR A 29 11.06 -1.84 14.13
N ASP A 30 10.81 -2.88 14.94
CA ASP A 30 9.48 -3.30 15.38
C ASP A 30 8.91 -2.39 16.48
N ASP A 31 8.55 -1.15 16.14
CA ASP A 31 7.80 -0.26 17.01
C ASP A 31 6.62 0.37 16.25
N PRO A 32 5.52 -0.37 16.05
CA PRO A 32 4.37 0.13 15.30
C PRO A 32 3.71 1.35 15.95
N VAL A 33 3.74 1.48 17.28
CA VAL A 33 3.13 2.62 17.98
C VAL A 33 3.90 3.92 17.70
N ARG A 34 5.22 3.90 17.88
CA ARG A 34 6.08 5.07 17.59
C ARG A 34 5.99 5.49 16.13
N ARG A 35 5.85 4.54 15.21
CA ARG A 35 5.69 4.81 13.78
C ARG A 35 4.34 5.45 13.49
N GLU A 36 3.27 4.93 14.08
CA GLU A 36 1.94 5.50 13.92
C GLU A 36 1.89 6.95 14.44
N ASP A 37 2.54 7.24 15.56
CA ASP A 37 2.64 8.61 16.10
C ASP A 37 3.42 9.55 15.16
N ALA A 38 4.50 9.07 14.55
CA ALA A 38 5.27 9.85 13.58
C ALA A 38 4.46 10.16 12.32
N ILE A 39 3.73 9.18 11.80
CA ILE A 39 2.84 9.32 10.65
C ILE A 39 1.69 10.28 10.97
N ARG A 40 1.07 10.14 12.14
CA ARG A 40 0.04 11.07 12.63
C ARG A 40 0.56 12.49 12.65
N GLY A 41 1.73 12.71 13.24
CA GLY A 41 2.37 14.03 13.31
C GLY A 41 2.63 14.63 11.93
N PHE A 42 3.10 13.83 10.98
CA PHE A 42 3.31 14.27 9.61
C PHE A 42 2.01 14.68 8.92
N TYR A 43 0.96 13.86 8.99
CA TYR A 43 -0.32 14.17 8.34
C TYR A 43 -1.11 15.28 9.04
N GLU A 44 -0.98 15.45 10.36
CA GLU A 44 -1.54 16.62 11.07
C GLU A 44 -0.98 17.93 10.49
N ILE A 45 0.32 17.96 10.18
CA ILE A 45 0.94 19.11 9.53
C ILE A 45 0.49 19.21 8.07
N ALA A 46 0.52 18.10 7.32
CA ALA A 46 0.20 18.06 5.89
C ALA A 46 -1.24 18.52 5.58
N TRP A 47 -2.18 18.21 6.47
CA TRP A 47 -3.57 18.65 6.34
C TRP A 47 -3.87 19.99 7.02
N SER A 48 -2.92 20.58 7.78
CA SER A 48 -3.10 21.90 8.35
C SER A 48 -3.08 23.01 7.30
N ALA A 49 -3.67 24.16 7.61
CA ALA A 49 -3.58 25.35 6.75
C ALA A 49 -2.14 25.87 6.69
N GLY A 50 -1.60 26.13 5.51
CA GLY A 50 -0.23 26.64 5.33
C GLY A 50 0.86 25.59 5.52
N ALA A 51 0.53 24.30 5.35
CA ALA A 51 1.52 23.24 5.34
C ALA A 51 2.71 23.60 4.43
N PRO A 52 3.95 23.38 4.87
CA PRO A 52 5.12 23.65 4.03
C PRO A 52 5.05 22.81 2.77
N VAL A 53 5.29 23.45 1.62
CA VAL A 53 5.50 22.70 0.37
C VAL A 53 6.78 21.92 0.56
N ILE A 54 6.69 20.60 0.52
CA ILE A 54 7.88 19.75 0.51
C ILE A 54 8.61 20.05 -0.80
N LYS A 55 9.82 20.62 -0.70
CA LYS A 55 10.62 20.96 -1.87
C LYS A 55 11.08 19.70 -2.56
N ASP A 56 11.19 19.77 -3.89
CA ASP A 56 11.74 18.69 -4.75
C ASP A 56 10.92 17.40 -4.75
N THR A 57 9.60 17.52 -4.77
CA THR A 57 8.73 16.37 -4.99
C THR A 57 8.70 16.03 -6.49
N ALA A 58 9.15 14.85 -6.88
CA ALA A 58 8.85 14.23 -8.18
C ALA A 58 7.38 13.78 -8.19
N VAL A 59 6.49 14.74 -8.00
CA VAL A 59 5.05 14.49 -7.93
C VAL A 59 4.47 14.43 -9.33
N ALA A 60 3.31 13.81 -9.46
CA ALA A 60 2.41 13.77 -10.61
C ALA A 60 2.54 14.99 -11.53
N PRO A 61 2.22 14.92 -12.82
CA PRO A 61 2.45 15.98 -13.80
C PRO A 61 2.19 17.36 -13.20
N ARG A 62 3.17 18.25 -13.29
CA ARG A 62 3.16 19.56 -12.63
C ARG A 62 1.78 20.24 -12.78
N GLY A 63 1.14 20.52 -11.67
CA GLY A 63 -0.12 21.26 -11.62
C GLY A 63 -1.38 20.41 -11.49
N MET A 64 -1.31 19.07 -11.50
CA MET A 64 -2.48 18.22 -11.31
C MET A 64 -2.37 17.44 -10.00
N PRO A 65 -3.37 17.50 -9.09
CA PRO A 65 -3.40 16.64 -7.91
C PRO A 65 -3.27 15.16 -8.31
N ALA A 66 -2.52 14.38 -7.55
CA ALA A 66 -2.27 12.96 -7.86
C ALA A 66 -3.56 12.17 -8.08
N TYR A 67 -4.60 12.43 -7.29
CA TYR A 67 -5.93 11.83 -7.47
C TYR A 67 -6.53 12.04 -8.87
N GLN A 68 -6.37 13.23 -9.44
CA GLN A 68 -6.85 13.52 -10.81
C GLN A 68 -5.95 12.89 -11.87
N ALA A 69 -4.63 12.94 -11.67
CA ALA A 69 -3.67 12.38 -12.62
C ALA A 69 -3.86 10.87 -12.82
N PHE A 70 -4.26 10.13 -11.78
CA PHE A 70 -4.54 8.70 -11.81
C PHE A 70 -6.03 8.37 -11.91
N ASP A 71 -6.89 9.35 -12.20
CA ASP A 71 -8.35 9.17 -12.32
C ASP A 71 -8.99 8.39 -11.14
N ILE A 72 -8.51 8.66 -9.92
CA ILE A 72 -9.03 7.97 -8.73
C ILE A 72 -10.54 8.14 -8.58
N PRO A 73 -11.13 9.34 -8.74
CA PRO A 73 -12.58 9.46 -8.70
C PRO A 73 -13.30 8.59 -9.74
N GLY A 74 -12.77 8.50 -10.97
CA GLY A 74 -13.34 7.63 -12.00
C GLY A 74 -13.22 6.14 -11.65
N HIS A 75 -12.13 5.72 -11.03
CA HIS A 75 -11.98 4.34 -10.55
C HIS A 75 -13.01 4.00 -9.47
N VAL A 76 -13.21 4.88 -8.49
CA VAL A 76 -14.17 4.67 -7.41
C VAL A 76 -15.61 4.77 -7.92
N ASN A 77 -15.93 5.71 -8.82
CA ASN A 77 -17.24 5.77 -9.46
C ASN A 77 -17.59 4.48 -10.19
N ARG A 78 -16.65 3.92 -10.99
CA ARG A 78 -16.87 2.62 -11.67
C ARG A 78 -17.11 1.47 -10.68
N PHE A 79 -16.46 1.48 -9.52
CA PHE A 79 -16.73 0.51 -8.45
C PHE A 79 -18.13 0.71 -7.87
N VAL A 80 -18.50 1.94 -7.53
CA VAL A 80 -19.83 2.28 -7.01
C VAL A 80 -20.93 1.90 -7.99
N ASP A 81 -20.78 2.23 -9.28
CA ASP A 81 -21.75 1.90 -10.33
C ASP A 81 -21.88 0.38 -10.54
N ARG A 82 -20.74 -0.31 -10.60
CA ARG A 82 -20.73 -1.76 -10.83
C ARG A 82 -21.47 -2.55 -9.75
N TYR A 83 -21.42 -2.07 -8.52
CA TYR A 83 -22.00 -2.75 -7.37
C TYR A 83 -23.24 -2.05 -6.79
N SER A 84 -23.74 -1.01 -7.46
CA SER A 84 -24.94 -0.24 -7.07
C SER A 84 -24.86 0.29 -5.63
N LEU A 85 -23.77 0.99 -5.33
CA LEU A 85 -23.47 1.50 -3.98
C LEU A 85 -23.82 2.97 -3.77
N GLN A 86 -24.57 3.61 -4.68
CA GLN A 86 -24.88 5.05 -4.63
C GLN A 86 -25.57 5.47 -3.31
N ASP A 87 -26.47 4.63 -2.82
CA ASP A 87 -27.23 4.84 -1.58
C ASP A 87 -26.74 3.98 -0.40
N ALA A 88 -25.61 3.28 -0.57
CA ALA A 88 -25.01 2.45 0.44
C ALA A 88 -24.30 3.28 1.51
N SER A 89 -24.23 2.75 2.75
CA SER A 89 -23.40 3.31 3.81
C SER A 89 -21.93 2.93 3.58
N VAL A 90 -21.09 3.91 3.36
CA VAL A 90 -19.71 3.70 2.92
C VAL A 90 -18.70 4.39 3.84
N LEU A 91 -17.64 3.67 4.17
CA LEU A 91 -16.48 4.19 4.90
C LEU A 91 -15.27 4.34 3.96
N GLU A 92 -14.65 5.51 3.94
CA GLU A 92 -13.30 5.71 3.38
C GLU A 92 -12.27 5.71 4.51
N VAL A 93 -11.30 4.79 4.44
CA VAL A 93 -10.20 4.68 5.41
C VAL A 93 -8.98 5.38 4.87
N GLY A 94 -8.42 6.34 5.64
CA GLY A 94 -7.36 7.23 5.21
C GLY A 94 -7.88 8.29 4.22
N SER A 95 -9.00 8.89 4.57
CA SER A 95 -9.78 9.74 3.66
C SER A 95 -9.19 11.13 3.39
N GLY A 96 -8.10 11.51 4.08
CA GLY A 96 -7.38 12.76 3.86
C GLY A 96 -8.30 13.98 3.84
N LYS A 97 -8.30 14.71 2.73
CA LYS A 97 -9.15 15.91 2.55
C LYS A 97 -10.57 15.61 2.07
N GLY A 98 -11.04 14.37 2.09
CA GLY A 98 -12.40 14.01 1.69
C GLY A 98 -12.71 14.24 0.22
N GLN A 99 -11.75 14.02 -0.69
CA GLN A 99 -11.94 14.28 -2.12
C GLN A 99 -12.98 13.38 -2.77
N LEU A 100 -13.34 12.25 -2.15
CA LEU A 100 -14.31 11.28 -2.64
C LEU A 100 -15.65 11.34 -1.89
N GLN A 101 -15.83 12.29 -0.97
CA GLN A 101 -17.01 12.33 -0.08
C GLN A 101 -18.34 12.48 -0.81
N ASP A 102 -18.35 12.99 -2.07
CA ASP A 102 -19.58 13.20 -2.85
C ASP A 102 -19.92 12.07 -3.82
N ILE A 103 -19.10 10.99 -3.84
CA ILE A 103 -19.33 9.85 -4.75
C ILE A 103 -20.57 9.03 -4.33
N VAL A 104 -20.86 8.94 -3.02
CA VAL A 104 -22.02 8.22 -2.49
C VAL A 104 -22.83 9.11 -1.56
N ALA A 105 -24.12 8.81 -1.37
CA ALA A 105 -25.00 9.62 -0.52
C ALA A 105 -24.61 9.54 0.96
N ASP A 106 -24.46 8.33 1.51
CA ASP A 106 -24.09 8.06 2.91
C ASP A 106 -22.59 7.72 3.00
N TYR A 107 -21.80 8.77 3.18
CA TYR A 107 -20.33 8.66 3.28
C TYR A 107 -19.82 9.00 4.68
N THR A 108 -18.86 8.22 5.13
CA THR A 108 -18.06 8.51 6.34
C THR A 108 -16.58 8.46 5.99
N GLY A 109 -15.82 9.50 6.33
CA GLY A 109 -14.35 9.52 6.23
C GLY A 109 -13.71 9.21 7.57
N LEU A 110 -12.69 8.35 7.57
CA LEU A 110 -11.79 8.11 8.70
C LEU A 110 -10.36 8.53 8.31
N ASP A 111 -9.74 9.38 9.11
CA ASP A 111 -8.34 9.73 8.93
C ASP A 111 -7.62 9.83 10.27
N ILE A 112 -6.32 9.53 10.29
CA ILE A 112 -5.49 9.59 11.49
C ILE A 112 -5.26 11.03 11.94
N ALA A 113 -5.33 11.99 11.02
CA ALA A 113 -5.09 13.41 11.25
C ALA A 113 -6.42 14.17 11.49
N ALA A 114 -6.65 14.64 12.70
CA ALA A 114 -7.84 15.42 13.05
C ALA A 114 -7.92 16.74 12.29
N SER A 115 -6.78 17.30 11.86
CA SER A 115 -6.70 18.52 11.07
C SER A 115 -7.41 18.43 9.70
N ALA A 116 -7.71 17.21 9.21
CA ALA A 116 -8.47 16.98 8.00
C ALA A 116 -9.95 17.38 8.12
N ALA A 117 -10.52 17.39 9.33
CA ALA A 117 -11.96 17.61 9.58
C ALA A 117 -12.54 18.85 8.89
N LYS A 118 -11.75 19.93 8.75
CA LYS A 118 -12.19 21.19 8.13
C LYS A 118 -12.55 21.10 6.64
N TYR A 119 -12.16 20.02 5.96
CA TYR A 119 -12.45 19.80 4.53
C TYR A 119 -13.76 19.04 4.30
N TYR A 120 -14.41 18.58 5.40
CA TYR A 120 -15.59 17.74 5.29
C TYR A 120 -16.89 18.53 5.48
N HIS A 121 -17.86 18.20 4.66
CA HIS A 121 -19.28 18.55 4.84
C HIS A 121 -20.13 17.30 5.09
N LYS A 122 -19.55 16.10 4.99
CA LYS A 122 -20.13 14.82 5.42
C LYS A 122 -19.48 14.33 6.72
N ARG A 123 -19.91 13.17 7.22
CA ARG A 123 -19.39 12.60 8.46
C ARG A 123 -17.87 12.37 8.35
N PHE A 124 -17.13 12.91 9.30
CA PHE A 124 -15.70 12.68 9.47
C PHE A 124 -15.41 12.19 10.89
N VAL A 125 -14.50 11.22 11.01
CA VAL A 125 -14.04 10.67 12.28
C VAL A 125 -12.52 10.67 12.29
N ALA A 126 -11.91 11.34 13.28
CA ALA A 126 -10.48 11.22 13.50
C ALA A 126 -10.18 9.92 14.26
N GLY A 127 -9.33 9.07 13.69
CA GLY A 127 -9.03 7.78 14.31
C GLY A 127 -8.01 6.97 13.51
N THR A 128 -7.51 5.90 14.13
CA THR A 128 -6.59 4.99 13.47
C THR A 128 -7.33 3.86 12.75
N ALA A 129 -6.81 3.45 11.59
CA ALA A 129 -7.31 2.31 10.85
C ALA A 129 -7.09 0.96 11.57
N THR A 130 -6.21 0.93 12.57
CA THR A 130 -5.87 -0.28 13.35
C THR A 130 -6.79 -0.53 14.55
N ALA A 131 -7.63 0.47 14.90
CA ALA A 131 -8.65 0.39 15.97
C ALA A 131 -9.76 1.39 15.65
N MET A 132 -10.62 1.04 14.70
CA MET A 132 -11.68 1.93 14.20
C MET A 132 -12.81 2.11 15.22
N PRO A 133 -13.26 3.36 15.48
CA PRO A 133 -14.31 3.64 16.44
C PRO A 133 -15.72 3.43 15.85
N PHE A 134 -15.94 2.30 15.18
CA PHE A 134 -17.19 1.91 14.56
C PHE A 134 -17.66 0.55 15.07
N ALA A 135 -18.96 0.31 15.01
CA ALA A 135 -19.53 -0.98 15.33
C ALA A 135 -19.16 -2.07 14.33
N ASP A 136 -19.31 -3.34 14.72
CA ASP A 136 -19.26 -4.44 13.78
C ASP A 136 -20.42 -4.29 12.77
N ASP A 137 -20.16 -4.65 11.51
CA ASP A 137 -21.18 -4.69 10.47
C ASP A 137 -21.90 -3.35 10.22
N GLU A 138 -21.21 -2.22 10.42
CA GLU A 138 -21.80 -0.87 10.27
C GLU A 138 -21.95 -0.47 8.80
N PHE A 139 -21.00 -0.82 7.91
CA PHE A 139 -20.95 -0.31 6.54
C PHE A 139 -21.25 -1.37 5.48
N ASP A 140 -21.91 -0.95 4.39
CA ASP A 140 -22.15 -1.80 3.21
C ASP A 140 -20.88 -1.98 2.37
N ALA A 141 -20.04 -0.93 2.32
CA ALA A 141 -18.74 -1.01 1.68
C ALA A 141 -17.69 -0.15 2.40
N VAL A 142 -16.43 -0.53 2.22
CA VAL A 142 -15.26 0.23 2.69
C VAL A 142 -14.28 0.36 1.54
N TRP A 143 -13.71 1.55 1.35
CA TRP A 143 -12.58 1.71 0.46
C TRP A 143 -11.39 2.37 1.15
N THR A 144 -10.19 2.09 0.63
CA THR A 144 -8.94 2.71 1.05
C THR A 144 -8.02 2.85 -0.16
N ILE A 145 -7.43 4.02 -0.33
CA ILE A 145 -6.66 4.38 -1.52
C ILE A 145 -5.39 5.09 -1.09
N TRP A 146 -4.22 4.47 -1.38
CA TRP A 146 -2.90 4.99 -1.03
C TRP A 146 -2.76 5.26 0.47
N VAL A 147 -3.10 4.26 1.29
CA VAL A 147 -3.09 4.37 2.75
C VAL A 147 -2.44 3.16 3.43
N LEU A 148 -2.73 1.93 2.97
CA LEU A 148 -2.26 0.72 3.65
C LEU A 148 -0.74 0.65 3.74
N GLU A 149 -0.02 1.20 2.75
CA GLU A 149 1.43 1.33 2.74
C GLU A 149 1.97 2.23 3.86
N HIS A 150 1.14 3.13 4.39
CA HIS A 150 1.49 4.04 5.50
C HIS A 150 1.06 3.52 6.87
N ILE A 151 0.40 2.37 6.95
CA ILE A 151 -0.07 1.80 8.22
C ILE A 151 0.96 0.82 8.76
N PRO A 152 1.59 1.07 9.93
CA PRO A 152 2.65 0.20 10.50
C PRO A 152 2.22 -1.23 10.78
N ASN A 153 0.92 -1.45 11.04
CA ASN A 153 0.33 -2.78 11.20
C ASN A 153 -0.84 -2.96 10.22
N PRO A 154 -0.54 -3.19 8.92
CA PRO A 154 -1.58 -3.29 7.89
C PRO A 154 -2.52 -4.47 8.14
N GLU A 155 -2.06 -5.58 8.74
CA GLU A 155 -2.94 -6.71 9.06
C GLU A 155 -3.99 -6.34 10.11
N ALA A 156 -3.68 -5.48 11.08
CA ALA A 156 -4.68 -4.96 12.02
C ALA A 156 -5.73 -4.10 11.30
N ALA A 157 -5.30 -3.24 10.37
CA ALA A 157 -6.22 -2.45 9.56
C ALA A 157 -7.14 -3.31 8.69
N LEU A 158 -6.61 -4.37 8.04
CA LEU A 158 -7.43 -5.31 7.27
C LEU A 158 -8.47 -6.03 8.16
N ARG A 159 -8.09 -6.41 9.39
CA ARG A 159 -9.04 -6.99 10.35
C ARG A 159 -10.15 -6.02 10.71
N GLU A 160 -9.82 -4.77 10.98
CA GLU A 160 -10.80 -3.74 11.31
C GLU A 160 -11.72 -3.43 10.12
N MET A 161 -11.18 -3.25 8.91
CA MET A 161 -12.02 -3.07 7.71
C MET A 161 -12.99 -4.25 7.52
N ARG A 162 -12.50 -5.49 7.71
CA ARG A 162 -13.33 -6.68 7.64
C ARG A 162 -14.39 -6.71 8.75
N ARG A 163 -14.06 -6.21 9.95
CA ARG A 163 -14.98 -6.16 11.10
C ARG A 163 -16.14 -5.20 10.86
N VAL A 164 -15.84 -3.99 10.40
CA VAL A 164 -16.84 -2.93 10.25
C VAL A 164 -17.72 -3.07 9.00
N VAL A 165 -17.29 -3.86 8.01
CA VAL A 165 -18.09 -4.17 6.82
C VAL A 165 -19.13 -5.25 7.16
N LYS A 166 -20.37 -5.10 6.68
CA LYS A 166 -21.46 -6.07 6.81
C LYS A 166 -21.12 -7.42 6.14
N PRO A 167 -21.70 -8.55 6.58
CA PRO A 167 -21.63 -9.80 5.82
C PRO A 167 -22.16 -9.60 4.40
N GLY A 168 -21.39 -10.05 3.39
CA GLY A 168 -21.69 -9.83 1.97
C GLY A 168 -21.29 -8.46 1.43
N GLY A 169 -20.88 -7.52 2.29
CA GLY A 169 -20.41 -6.20 1.91
C GLY A 169 -19.04 -6.22 1.21
N LEU A 170 -18.60 -5.09 0.74
CA LEU A 170 -17.47 -4.98 -0.20
C LEU A 170 -16.32 -4.16 0.37
N LEU A 171 -15.10 -4.59 0.08
CA LEU A 171 -13.88 -3.80 0.27
C LEU A 171 -13.28 -3.46 -1.09
N TYR A 172 -12.87 -2.21 -1.28
CA TYR A 172 -12.07 -1.75 -2.41
C TYR A 172 -10.72 -1.27 -1.88
N LEU A 173 -9.66 -2.00 -2.20
CA LEU A 173 -8.33 -1.78 -1.66
C LEU A 173 -7.38 -1.39 -2.80
N LEU A 174 -6.87 -0.18 -2.76
CA LEU A 174 -5.90 0.35 -3.73
C LEU A 174 -4.74 1.06 -3.00
N PRO A 175 -3.87 0.35 -2.29
CA PRO A 175 -2.63 0.94 -1.79
C PRO A 175 -1.62 1.12 -2.94
N ALA A 176 -0.50 1.77 -2.66
CA ALA A 176 0.67 1.66 -3.50
C ALA A 176 1.25 0.25 -3.31
N TRP A 177 0.95 -0.63 -4.28
CA TRP A 177 1.50 -1.97 -4.31
C TRP A 177 2.98 -1.94 -4.70
N ASP A 178 3.78 -2.81 -4.12
CA ASP A 178 5.21 -2.94 -4.42
C ASP A 178 5.97 -1.61 -4.19
N CYS A 179 5.79 -0.97 -3.01
CA CYS A 179 6.49 0.25 -2.64
C CYS A 179 7.99 0.07 -2.79
N LYS A 180 8.63 1.04 -3.42
CA LYS A 180 10.05 0.98 -3.75
C LYS A 180 10.90 1.16 -2.48
N PRO A 181 11.72 0.16 -2.07
CA PRO A 181 12.48 0.25 -0.84
C PRO A 181 13.55 1.36 -0.83
N TRP A 182 13.86 1.93 -1.98
CA TRP A 182 14.80 3.04 -2.13
C TRP A 182 14.14 4.42 -2.15
N ALA A 183 12.78 4.48 -2.09
CA ALA A 183 12.05 5.74 -2.17
C ALA A 183 12.38 6.65 -0.98
N ALA A 184 12.45 6.11 0.23
CA ALA A 184 12.74 6.87 1.45
C ALA A 184 14.08 7.61 1.41
N GLN A 185 15.10 7.09 0.73
CA GLN A 185 16.39 7.77 0.58
C GLN A 185 16.42 8.76 -0.57
N GLY A 186 15.34 8.86 -1.35
CA GLY A 186 15.24 9.76 -2.48
C GLY A 186 16.23 9.46 -3.61
N TYR A 187 16.74 8.23 -3.73
CA TYR A 187 17.81 7.90 -4.69
C TYR A 187 17.44 8.21 -6.13
N GLU A 188 16.18 8.14 -6.52
CA GLU A 188 15.78 8.45 -7.91
C GLU A 188 15.99 9.92 -8.26
N ILE A 189 15.74 10.82 -7.32
CA ILE A 189 15.80 12.28 -7.53
C ILE A 189 17.09 12.91 -7.00
N ARG A 190 17.72 12.32 -5.98
CA ARG A 190 18.92 12.84 -5.33
C ARG A 190 20.12 12.86 -6.29
N PRO A 191 20.86 13.98 -6.43
CA PRO A 191 22.02 14.04 -7.28
C PRO A 191 23.11 13.03 -6.90
N TYR A 192 23.83 12.49 -7.89
CA TYR A 192 24.95 11.57 -7.62
C TYR A 192 26.06 12.20 -6.76
N GLY A 193 26.23 13.54 -6.85
CA GLY A 193 27.21 14.29 -6.05
C GLY A 193 26.98 14.18 -4.53
N ASP A 194 25.74 14.01 -4.12
CA ASP A 194 25.34 13.98 -2.70
C ASP A 194 25.40 12.58 -2.10
N LEU A 195 25.83 11.58 -2.90
CA LEU A 195 25.84 10.18 -2.49
C LEU A 195 27.27 9.68 -2.26
N GLY A 196 27.47 8.91 -1.21
CA GLY A 196 28.64 8.07 -1.02
C GLY A 196 28.75 6.96 -2.08
N LEU A 197 29.82 6.19 -2.06
CA LEU A 197 30.07 5.14 -3.06
C LEU A 197 28.95 4.09 -3.06
N ASP A 198 28.50 3.64 -1.90
CA ASP A 198 27.39 2.73 -1.69
C ASP A 198 26.08 3.29 -2.27
N GLY A 199 25.74 4.53 -1.96
CA GLY A 199 24.55 5.20 -2.49
C GLY A 199 24.58 5.34 -4.02
N LYS A 200 25.76 5.62 -4.61
CA LYS A 200 25.94 5.65 -6.07
C LYS A 200 25.69 4.29 -6.72
N LEU A 201 26.20 3.22 -6.12
CA LEU A 201 25.98 1.85 -6.60
C LEU A 201 24.52 1.46 -6.53
N ILE A 202 23.83 1.80 -5.42
CA ILE A 202 22.42 1.55 -5.25
C ILE A 202 21.60 2.31 -6.28
N LYS A 203 21.83 3.62 -6.43
CA LYS A 203 21.18 4.43 -7.46
C LYS A 203 21.38 3.85 -8.85
N ALA A 204 22.62 3.43 -9.19
CA ALA A 204 22.92 2.80 -10.47
C ALA A 204 22.19 1.47 -10.69
N SER A 205 21.81 0.75 -9.62
CA SER A 205 21.07 -0.50 -9.69
C SER A 205 19.56 -0.32 -9.93
N ILE A 206 19.01 0.87 -9.69
CA ILE A 206 17.57 1.13 -9.74
C ILE A 206 16.92 0.77 -11.08
N PRO A 207 17.51 1.10 -12.25
CA PRO A 207 16.91 0.75 -13.54
C PRO A 207 16.72 -0.76 -13.74
N VAL A 208 17.62 -1.57 -13.19
CA VAL A 208 17.49 -3.04 -13.23
C VAL A 208 16.42 -3.51 -12.24
N ARG A 209 16.47 -3.02 -11.01
CA ARG A 209 15.57 -3.43 -9.92
C ARG A 209 14.13 -2.96 -10.13
N GLY A 210 13.94 -1.84 -10.81
CA GLY A 210 12.63 -1.33 -11.21
C GLY A 210 12.09 -1.93 -12.51
N SER A 211 12.81 -2.88 -13.15
CA SER A 211 12.40 -3.45 -14.41
C SER A 211 11.39 -4.59 -14.26
N GLU A 212 10.51 -4.77 -15.25
CA GLU A 212 9.55 -5.88 -15.31
C GLU A 212 10.22 -7.26 -15.22
N PRO A 213 11.33 -7.54 -15.92
CA PRO A 213 12.02 -8.83 -15.77
C PRO A 213 12.47 -9.10 -14.33
N PHE A 214 12.97 -8.08 -13.62
CA PHE A 214 13.39 -8.24 -12.24
C PHE A 214 12.19 -8.52 -11.33
N TRP A 215 11.09 -7.80 -11.52
CA TRP A 215 9.85 -8.06 -10.78
C TRP A 215 9.34 -9.49 -11.02
N LEU A 216 9.27 -9.93 -12.28
CA LEU A 216 8.83 -11.29 -12.61
C LEU A 216 9.71 -12.37 -11.96
N LEU A 217 11.03 -12.16 -11.94
CA LEU A 217 11.98 -13.11 -11.36
C LEU A 217 11.95 -13.16 -9.83
N THR A 218 11.48 -12.12 -9.17
CA THR A 218 11.47 -12.04 -7.71
C THR A 218 10.09 -12.27 -7.10
N HIS A 219 9.05 -11.64 -7.64
CA HIS A 219 7.70 -11.69 -7.06
C HIS A 219 6.94 -12.96 -7.47
N VAL A 220 7.00 -13.36 -8.74
CA VAL A 220 6.23 -14.54 -9.20
C VAL A 220 6.65 -15.83 -8.50
N PRO A 221 7.95 -16.17 -8.38
CA PRO A 221 8.34 -17.34 -7.61
C PRO A 221 7.95 -17.27 -6.13
N ASN A 222 8.06 -16.08 -5.52
CA ASN A 222 7.67 -15.89 -4.12
C ASN A 222 6.14 -16.14 -3.95
N ARG A 223 5.30 -15.57 -4.82
CA ARG A 223 3.84 -15.77 -4.82
C ARG A 223 3.45 -17.23 -4.99
N VAL A 224 4.12 -17.94 -5.92
CA VAL A 224 3.89 -19.37 -6.15
C VAL A 224 4.25 -20.18 -4.91
N LEU A 225 5.42 -19.93 -4.33
CA LEU A 225 5.85 -20.61 -3.10
C LEU A 225 4.90 -20.32 -1.94
N ARG A 226 4.51 -19.06 -1.75
CA ARG A 226 3.55 -18.68 -0.72
C ARG A 226 2.22 -19.38 -0.88
N ALA A 227 1.68 -19.44 -2.08
CA ALA A 227 0.44 -20.16 -2.37
C ALA A 227 0.59 -21.68 -2.16
N ALA A 228 1.71 -22.26 -2.55
CA ALA A 228 1.97 -23.71 -2.39
C ALA A 228 2.14 -24.14 -0.92
N PHE A 229 2.67 -23.24 -0.09
CA PHE A 229 2.90 -23.51 1.35
C PHE A 229 1.87 -22.86 2.26
N ALA A 230 0.84 -22.22 1.72
CA ALA A 230 -0.28 -21.74 2.50
C ALA A 230 -1.02 -22.94 3.11
N GLY A 231 -1.12 -22.95 4.44
CA GLY A 231 -1.89 -23.97 5.16
C GLY A 231 -3.39 -23.84 4.90
N SER A 232 -4.19 -24.77 5.43
CA SER A 232 -5.66 -24.76 5.31
C SER A 232 -6.38 -23.75 6.21
N GLY A 233 -5.66 -23.04 7.08
CA GLY A 233 -6.23 -22.04 8.01
C GLY A 233 -5.93 -20.60 7.60
N PRO A 234 -6.41 -19.62 8.41
CA PRO A 234 -6.16 -18.21 8.16
C PRO A 234 -4.65 -17.89 8.07
N THR A 235 -4.25 -17.32 6.95
CA THR A 235 -2.85 -16.95 6.74
C THR A 235 -2.52 -15.65 7.47
N ARG A 236 -1.25 -15.48 7.87
CA ARG A 236 -0.71 -14.20 8.28
C ARG A 236 -0.32 -13.39 7.04
N LEU A 237 -0.48 -12.09 7.11
CA LEU A 237 -0.04 -11.18 6.06
C LEU A 237 1.50 -11.11 6.05
N HIS A 238 2.11 -11.42 4.93
CA HIS A 238 3.54 -11.17 4.72
C HIS A 238 3.72 -9.86 3.99
N TYR A 239 4.51 -8.99 4.55
CA TYR A 239 4.86 -7.70 3.95
C TYR A 239 6.27 -7.30 4.38
N ARG A 240 6.89 -6.43 3.60
CA ARG A 240 8.19 -5.88 3.94
C ARG A 240 7.99 -4.57 4.71
N ARG A 241 8.74 -4.38 5.79
CA ARG A 241 8.76 -3.12 6.51
C ARG A 241 9.77 -2.18 5.90
N LEU A 242 9.38 -0.92 5.78
CA LEU A 242 10.19 0.17 5.23
C LEU A 242 10.44 1.23 6.29
N GLU A 243 11.57 1.93 6.19
CA GLU A 243 11.84 3.13 6.98
C GLU A 243 11.32 4.34 6.21
N PRO A 244 10.37 5.11 6.76
CA PRO A 244 9.82 6.27 6.07
C PRO A 244 10.77 7.46 6.12
N ASN A 245 10.66 8.34 5.13
CA ASN A 245 11.27 9.66 5.10
C ASN A 245 10.19 10.73 4.94
N PHE A 246 10.18 11.68 5.85
CA PHE A 246 9.25 12.82 5.85
C PHE A 246 9.96 14.16 5.55
N ALA A 247 11.21 14.11 5.13
CA ALA A 247 12.10 15.26 4.97
C ALA A 247 12.55 15.49 3.53
N GLU A 248 13.82 15.85 3.33
CA GLU A 248 14.40 16.17 2.04
C GLU A 248 14.35 15.01 1.04
N TYR A 249 14.33 15.36 -0.26
CA TYR A 249 14.25 14.41 -1.38
C TYR A 249 13.01 13.50 -1.34
N TRP A 250 11.92 14.02 -0.78
CA TRP A 250 10.66 13.30 -0.75
C TRP A 250 10.14 13.03 -2.17
N GLN A 251 9.76 11.80 -2.43
CA GLN A 251 9.12 11.35 -3.67
C GLN A 251 7.95 10.42 -3.30
N HIS A 252 7.21 9.94 -4.31
CA HIS A 252 6.15 8.96 -4.06
C HIS A 252 6.67 7.80 -3.23
N ASP A 253 5.89 7.38 -2.24
CA ASP A 253 6.18 6.28 -1.32
C ASP A 253 7.37 6.50 -0.38
N SER A 254 7.93 7.72 -0.29
CA SER A 254 9.00 8.01 0.66
C SER A 254 8.55 7.88 2.12
N ASP A 255 7.29 8.14 2.40
CA ASP A 255 6.64 8.02 3.70
C ASP A 255 5.99 6.64 3.92
N ALA A 256 6.12 5.72 2.97
CA ALA A 256 5.66 4.35 3.14
C ALA A 256 6.44 3.64 4.26
N VAL A 257 5.72 2.96 5.14
CA VAL A 257 6.27 2.17 6.26
C VAL A 257 6.25 0.68 6.00
N ASN A 258 5.58 0.26 4.93
CA ASN A 258 5.55 -1.12 4.48
C ASN A 258 5.41 -1.22 2.95
N ASP A 259 5.78 -2.38 2.45
CA ASP A 259 5.66 -2.78 1.06
C ASP A 259 4.74 -4.00 1.00
N LEU A 260 3.57 -3.82 0.42
CA LEU A 260 2.50 -4.81 0.32
C LEU A 260 2.44 -5.43 -1.06
N ASP A 261 2.23 -6.74 -1.10
CA ASP A 261 1.95 -7.49 -2.33
C ASP A 261 0.44 -7.78 -2.43
N GLU A 262 -0.17 -7.46 -3.58
CA GLU A 262 -1.62 -7.65 -3.76
C GLU A 262 -2.06 -9.12 -3.67
N ALA A 263 -1.21 -10.08 -4.08
CA ALA A 263 -1.52 -11.50 -3.97
C ALA A 263 -1.52 -11.97 -2.50
N GLU A 264 -0.65 -11.42 -1.65
CA GLU A 264 -0.65 -11.68 -0.20
C GLU A 264 -1.92 -11.16 0.45
N VAL A 265 -2.35 -9.94 0.10
CA VAL A 265 -3.59 -9.36 0.64
C VAL A 265 -4.80 -10.16 0.18
N ALA A 266 -4.89 -10.53 -1.10
CA ALA A 266 -5.96 -11.37 -1.61
C ALA A 266 -6.01 -12.73 -0.89
N MET A 267 -4.86 -13.40 -0.73
CA MET A 267 -4.75 -14.68 -0.02
C MET A 267 -5.14 -14.56 1.46
N TRP A 268 -4.82 -13.43 2.09
CA TRP A 268 -5.20 -13.16 3.47
C TRP A 268 -6.73 -13.17 3.65
N PHE A 269 -7.47 -12.52 2.75
CA PHE A 269 -8.94 -12.52 2.77
C PHE A 269 -9.51 -13.89 2.41
N GLU A 270 -9.04 -14.51 1.32
CA GLU A 270 -9.53 -15.81 0.85
C GLU A 270 -9.34 -16.90 1.90
N SER A 271 -8.23 -16.89 2.66
CA SER A 271 -8.00 -17.83 3.76
C SER A 271 -8.99 -17.71 4.91
N ARG A 272 -9.80 -16.65 4.94
CA ARG A 272 -10.86 -16.37 5.92
C ARG A 272 -12.27 -16.59 5.36
N GLY A 273 -12.35 -17.14 4.13
CA GLY A 273 -13.62 -17.42 3.45
C GLY A 273 -14.17 -16.24 2.64
N ASP A 274 -13.46 -15.12 2.57
CA ASP A 274 -13.83 -13.97 1.75
C ASP A 274 -13.52 -14.26 0.27
N ALA A 275 -14.12 -13.52 -0.66
CA ALA A 275 -13.96 -13.74 -2.09
C ALA A 275 -13.32 -12.53 -2.78
N CYS A 276 -12.21 -12.73 -3.48
CA CYS A 276 -11.69 -11.72 -4.39
C CYS A 276 -12.49 -11.75 -5.71
N LEU A 277 -13.19 -10.65 -6.02
CA LEU A 277 -14.12 -10.58 -7.16
C LEU A 277 -13.43 -10.24 -8.49
N ASN A 278 -12.22 -9.73 -8.44
CA ASN A 278 -11.46 -9.31 -9.62
C ASN A 278 -10.03 -9.88 -9.68
N CYS A 279 -9.74 -10.86 -8.82
CA CYS A 279 -8.50 -11.61 -8.92
C CYS A 279 -8.50 -12.47 -10.18
N LEU A 280 -7.39 -12.51 -10.89
CA LEU A 280 -7.23 -13.38 -12.04
C LEU A 280 -7.31 -14.86 -11.63
N PRO A 281 -7.92 -15.72 -12.45
CA PRO A 281 -8.11 -17.12 -12.12
C PRO A 281 -6.82 -17.93 -12.25
N GLY A 282 -6.68 -18.98 -11.43
CA GLY A 282 -5.62 -19.96 -11.51
C GLY A 282 -4.21 -19.34 -11.44
N TRP A 283 -3.32 -19.82 -12.30
CA TRP A 283 -1.93 -19.38 -12.32
C TRP A 283 -1.76 -17.89 -12.66
N TRP A 284 -2.65 -17.32 -13.47
CA TRP A 284 -2.58 -15.92 -13.91
C TRP A 284 -2.62 -14.91 -12.76
N ARG A 285 -3.19 -15.28 -11.62
CA ARG A 285 -3.20 -14.42 -10.42
C ARG A 285 -1.79 -14.03 -9.94
N HIS A 286 -0.78 -14.88 -10.18
CA HIS A 286 0.60 -14.58 -9.81
C HIS A 286 1.24 -13.47 -10.66
N LEU A 287 0.64 -13.16 -11.81
CA LEU A 287 1.04 -12.07 -12.70
C LEU A 287 0.22 -10.79 -12.50
N GLN A 288 -0.86 -10.84 -11.71
CA GLN A 288 -1.67 -9.66 -11.44
C GLN A 288 -0.84 -8.61 -10.71
N ARG A 289 -0.93 -7.34 -11.15
CA ARG A 289 -0.11 -6.26 -10.60
C ARG A 289 -0.77 -4.91 -10.71
N GLY A 290 -0.70 -4.13 -9.61
CA GLY A 290 -1.08 -2.72 -9.59
C GLY A 290 -2.58 -2.47 -9.74
N THR A 291 -3.43 -3.47 -9.49
CA THR A 291 -4.88 -3.33 -9.58
C THR A 291 -5.51 -3.13 -8.20
N ALA A 292 -6.62 -2.40 -8.15
CA ALA A 292 -7.42 -2.41 -6.94
C ALA A 292 -7.97 -3.81 -6.69
N LEU A 293 -7.91 -4.29 -5.45
CA LEU A 293 -8.59 -5.52 -5.04
C LEU A 293 -10.04 -5.20 -4.63
N VAL A 294 -10.97 -5.98 -5.16
CA VAL A 294 -12.38 -5.95 -4.74
C VAL A 294 -12.68 -7.24 -4.00
N ILE A 295 -12.91 -7.13 -2.70
CA ILE A 295 -13.15 -8.26 -1.83
C ILE A 295 -14.61 -8.25 -1.36
N ARG A 296 -15.31 -9.36 -1.50
CA ARG A 296 -16.58 -9.59 -0.82
C ARG A 296 -16.32 -10.29 0.51
N VAL A 297 -16.74 -9.66 1.58
CA VAL A 297 -16.55 -10.19 2.93
C VAL A 297 -17.64 -11.21 3.25
N ASN A 298 -17.24 -12.44 3.51
CA ASN A 298 -18.11 -13.54 3.90
C ASN A 298 -17.86 -13.88 5.37
N LYS A 299 -18.67 -13.32 6.27
CA LYS A 299 -18.62 -13.69 7.69
C LYS A 299 -19.49 -14.93 7.89
N ALA A 300 -18.92 -15.98 8.50
CA ALA A 300 -19.75 -17.08 8.98
C ALA A 300 -20.79 -16.53 9.98
N GLN A 301 -22.06 -16.88 9.77
CA GLN A 301 -23.15 -16.56 10.70
C GLN A 301 -22.98 -17.35 11.98
#